data_7e0a6b7b4a3792aeeb05c1a653e0d81e
#
_entry.id   7e0a6b7b4a3792aeeb05c1a653e0d81e
#
_cell.length_a   1.000
_cell.length_b   1.000
_cell.length_c   1.000
_cell.angle_alpha   90.00
_cell.angle_beta   90.00
_cell.angle_gamma   90.00
#
_symmetry.space_group_name_H-M   'P 1'
#
loop_
_entity.id
_entity.type
_entity.pdbx_description
1 polymer ?
#
loop_
_entity_poly.entity_id
_entity_poly.type
_entity_poly.pdbx_seq_one_letter_code
_entity_poly.pdbx_strand_id
1 'polypeptide(L)'
;AHTTEILQCNALDMDAAKERISEVMLDRLRLDEGRIAAMADGIRATVKLPDHTGRILSEFHHANGMTIYKKQVPLGLVAIIYESRPNVTSDAAALCVKSGNVCVLRSGREAIRTSTAIVAALKRGIRQAGANPDIVNIL
;
A
#
# COMPACT_ATOMS: atom_id res chain seq x y z
N ALA A 1 -8.31 15.36 2.91
CA ALA A 1 -7.50 16.31 3.68
C ALA A 1 -6.06 16.43 3.13
N HIS A 2 -5.53 15.45 2.39
CA HIS A 2 -4.16 15.44 1.87
C HIS A 2 -4.09 15.46 0.33
N THR A 3 -5.21 15.61 -0.34
CA THR A 3 -5.30 15.61 -1.81
C THR A 3 -4.42 16.69 -2.43
N THR A 4 -4.49 17.91 -1.92
CA THR A 4 -3.71 19.04 -2.42
C THR A 4 -2.19 18.80 -2.32
N GLU A 5 -1.70 18.26 -1.20
CA GLU A 5 -0.29 17.94 -1.00
C GLU A 5 0.20 16.87 -2.00
N ILE A 6 -0.62 15.82 -2.20
CA ILE A 6 -0.31 14.75 -3.16
C ILE A 6 -0.28 15.29 -4.58
N LEU A 7 -1.27 16.12 -4.98
CA LEU A 7 -1.32 16.73 -6.31
C LEU A 7 -0.14 17.68 -6.57
N GLN A 8 0.28 18.46 -5.59
CA GLN A 8 1.47 19.31 -5.71
C GLN A 8 2.74 18.48 -5.93
N CYS A 9 2.93 17.41 -5.17
CA CYS A 9 4.06 16.49 -5.37
C CYS A 9 4.00 15.81 -6.74
N ASN A 10 2.79 15.44 -7.19
CA ASN A 10 2.59 14.82 -8.50
C ASN A 10 2.92 15.79 -9.65
N ALA A 11 2.53 17.06 -9.53
CA ALA A 11 2.89 18.06 -10.54
C ALA A 11 4.41 18.21 -10.68
N LEU A 12 5.15 18.21 -9.57
CA LEU A 12 6.62 18.26 -9.58
C LEU A 12 7.25 17.01 -10.21
N ASP A 13 6.72 15.83 -9.94
CA ASP A 13 7.18 14.58 -10.55
C ASP A 13 6.86 14.55 -12.04
N MET A 14 5.66 14.98 -12.45
CA MET A 14 5.25 15.08 -13.85
C MET A 14 6.17 16.02 -14.65
N ASP A 15 6.48 17.19 -14.10
CA ASP A 15 7.35 18.18 -14.76
C ASP A 15 8.78 17.62 -14.93
N ALA A 16 9.31 17.00 -13.88
CA ALA A 16 10.63 16.38 -13.91
C ALA A 16 10.75 15.17 -14.86
N ALA A 17 9.63 14.46 -15.11
CA ALA A 17 9.58 13.26 -15.94
C ALA A 17 9.28 13.53 -17.42
N LYS A 18 8.70 14.68 -17.76
CA LYS A 18 8.13 15.01 -19.08
C LYS A 18 9.05 14.74 -20.27
N GLU A 19 10.35 14.94 -20.11
CA GLU A 19 11.35 14.74 -21.17
C GLU A 19 12.09 13.39 -21.06
N ARG A 20 11.75 12.58 -20.05
CA ARG A 20 12.52 11.36 -19.71
C ARG A 20 11.76 10.08 -19.92
N ILE A 21 10.43 10.13 -19.95
CA ILE A 21 9.57 8.96 -20.09
C ILE A 21 8.55 9.16 -21.20
N SER A 22 8.00 8.07 -21.72
CA SER A 22 6.98 8.12 -22.78
C SER A 22 5.66 8.73 -22.28
N GLU A 23 4.84 9.23 -23.22
CA GLU A 23 3.50 9.78 -22.92
C GLU A 23 2.61 8.77 -22.17
N VAL A 24 2.71 7.49 -22.52
CA VAL A 24 1.98 6.40 -21.84
C VAL A 24 2.40 6.27 -20.37
N MET A 25 3.70 6.43 -20.08
CA MET A 25 4.19 6.41 -18.71
C MET A 25 3.83 7.69 -17.97
N LEU A 26 3.81 8.84 -18.64
CA LEU A 26 3.34 10.11 -18.08
C LEU A 26 1.85 10.02 -17.67
N ASP A 27 1.00 9.43 -18.52
CA ASP A 27 -0.41 9.24 -18.15
C ASP A 27 -0.58 8.32 -16.94
N ARG A 28 0.23 7.27 -16.82
CA ARG A 28 0.24 6.38 -15.65
C ARG A 28 0.72 7.07 -14.37
N LEU A 29 1.64 8.02 -14.48
CA LEU A 29 2.17 8.81 -13.37
C LEU A 29 1.18 9.88 -12.92
N ARG A 30 0.38 10.42 -13.84
CA ARG A 30 -0.54 11.53 -13.59
C ARG A 30 -1.59 11.17 -12.55
N LEU A 31 -1.79 12.06 -11.59
CA LEU A 31 -2.91 12.04 -10.66
C LEU A 31 -3.79 13.28 -10.86
N ASP A 32 -5.07 13.09 -10.60
CA ASP A 32 -6.09 14.11 -10.43
C ASP A 32 -6.95 13.77 -9.21
N GLU A 33 -7.90 14.62 -8.87
CA GLU A 33 -8.78 14.39 -7.73
C GLU A 33 -9.61 13.11 -7.88
N GLY A 34 -10.06 12.79 -9.09
CA GLY A 34 -10.82 11.57 -9.39
C GLY A 34 -9.96 10.31 -9.18
N ARG A 35 -8.72 10.30 -9.66
CA ARG A 35 -7.78 9.19 -9.45
C ARG A 35 -7.44 9.01 -7.97
N ILE A 36 -7.26 10.09 -7.21
CA ILE A 36 -7.03 10.02 -5.75
C ILE A 36 -8.28 9.50 -5.03
N ALA A 37 -9.48 9.92 -5.44
CA ALA A 37 -10.72 9.38 -4.89
C ALA A 37 -10.86 7.87 -5.17
N ALA A 38 -10.55 7.43 -6.38
CA ALA A 38 -10.55 6.01 -6.75
C ALA A 38 -9.51 5.19 -5.92
N MET A 39 -8.33 5.75 -5.65
CA MET A 39 -7.35 5.12 -4.73
C MET A 39 -7.94 4.94 -3.33
N ALA A 40 -8.60 5.97 -2.80
CA ALA A 40 -9.25 5.88 -1.49
C ALA A 40 -10.38 4.83 -1.47
N ASP A 41 -11.14 4.72 -2.55
CA ASP A 41 -12.18 3.70 -2.69
C ASP A 41 -11.59 2.29 -2.81
N GLY A 42 -10.46 2.12 -3.48
CA GLY A 42 -9.68 0.88 -3.50
C GLY A 42 -9.25 0.42 -2.09
N ILE A 43 -8.76 1.36 -1.27
CA ILE A 43 -8.44 1.08 0.14
C ILE A 43 -9.70 0.64 0.91
N ARG A 44 -10.83 1.35 0.75
CA ARG A 44 -12.10 1.00 1.40
C ARG A 44 -12.62 -0.38 0.96
N ALA A 45 -12.43 -0.73 -0.31
CA ALA A 45 -12.77 -2.05 -0.82
C ALA A 45 -11.88 -3.13 -0.18
N THR A 46 -10.58 -2.88 -0.04
CA THR A 46 -9.63 -3.78 0.63
C THR A 46 -10.02 -4.03 2.09
N VAL A 47 -10.50 -3.00 2.80
CA VAL A 47 -10.99 -3.15 4.20
C VAL A 47 -12.12 -4.17 4.31
N LYS A 48 -13.00 -4.25 3.29
CA LYS A 48 -14.15 -5.18 3.26
C LYS A 48 -13.78 -6.63 2.96
N LEU A 49 -12.54 -6.90 2.53
CA LEU A 49 -12.08 -8.27 2.28
C LEU A 49 -12.07 -9.07 3.59
N PRO A 50 -12.33 -10.39 3.52
CA PRO A 50 -12.24 -11.26 4.69
C PRO A 50 -10.85 -11.21 5.32
N ASP A 51 -10.80 -11.33 6.65
CA ASP A 51 -9.53 -11.48 7.35
C ASP A 51 -9.04 -12.92 7.23
N HIS A 52 -7.82 -13.05 6.74
CA HIS A 52 -7.18 -14.36 6.58
C HIS A 52 -6.24 -14.69 7.75
N THR A 53 -5.72 -13.68 8.46
CA THR A 53 -4.81 -13.86 9.59
C THR A 53 -5.49 -14.62 10.72
N GLY A 54 -4.84 -15.68 11.20
CA GLY A 54 -5.34 -16.51 12.28
C GLY A 54 -6.38 -17.57 11.87
N ARG A 55 -6.81 -17.60 10.60
CA ARG A 55 -7.73 -18.62 10.08
C ARG A 55 -7.13 -20.00 10.19
N ILE A 56 -7.90 -20.95 10.78
CA ILE A 56 -7.54 -22.37 10.83
C ILE A 56 -7.85 -22.98 9.46
N LEU A 57 -6.83 -23.54 8.80
CA LEU A 57 -6.94 -24.20 7.50
C LEU A 57 -7.22 -25.70 7.65
N SER A 58 -6.66 -26.32 8.69
CA SER A 58 -6.91 -27.72 9.05
C SER A 58 -6.61 -27.93 10.52
N GLU A 59 -7.27 -28.94 11.06
CA GLU A 59 -7.09 -29.44 12.42
C GLU A 59 -6.85 -30.94 12.36
N PHE A 60 -5.90 -31.43 13.15
CA PHE A 60 -5.55 -32.83 13.20
C PHE A 60 -5.41 -33.26 14.67
N HIS A 61 -6.15 -34.31 15.06
CA HIS A 61 -6.06 -34.91 16.37
C HIS A 61 -5.16 -36.14 16.33
N HIS A 62 -4.08 -36.08 17.10
CA HIS A 62 -3.14 -37.19 17.22
C HIS A 62 -3.59 -38.18 18.31
N ALA A 63 -3.25 -39.48 18.16
CA ALA A 63 -3.66 -40.53 19.07
C ALA A 63 -3.17 -40.34 20.52
N ASN A 64 -2.15 -39.54 20.74
CA ASN A 64 -1.61 -39.19 22.07
C ASN A 64 -2.39 -38.04 22.75
N GLY A 65 -3.49 -37.55 22.18
CA GLY A 65 -4.30 -36.45 22.69
C GLY A 65 -3.86 -35.05 22.26
N MET A 66 -2.81 -34.92 21.46
CA MET A 66 -2.35 -33.63 20.91
C MET A 66 -3.22 -33.18 19.74
N THR A 67 -3.58 -31.89 19.72
CA THR A 67 -4.27 -31.27 18.58
C THR A 67 -3.31 -30.34 17.84
N ILE A 68 -3.18 -30.51 16.54
CA ILE A 68 -2.34 -29.74 15.66
C ILE A 68 -3.21 -28.85 14.77
N TYR A 69 -2.96 -27.55 14.75
CA TYR A 69 -3.65 -26.59 13.89
C TYR A 69 -2.72 -26.05 12.82
N LYS A 70 -3.17 -26.05 11.57
CA LYS A 70 -2.55 -25.28 10.48
C LYS A 70 -3.23 -23.93 10.39
N LYS A 71 -2.55 -22.85 10.77
CA LYS A 71 -3.09 -21.47 10.77
C LYS A 71 -2.42 -20.61 9.71
N GLN A 72 -3.19 -19.68 9.12
CA GLN A 72 -2.63 -18.61 8.32
C GLN A 72 -2.00 -17.55 9.23
N VAL A 73 -0.79 -17.15 8.90
CA VAL A 73 -0.04 -16.10 9.61
C VAL A 73 0.48 -15.07 8.61
N PRO A 74 0.73 -13.83 9.02
CA PRO A 74 1.41 -12.85 8.17
C PRO A 74 2.78 -13.35 7.73
N LEU A 75 3.25 -12.86 6.58
CA LEU A 75 4.62 -13.10 6.11
C LEU A 75 5.66 -12.33 6.97
N GLY A 76 5.21 -11.25 7.61
CA GLY A 76 6.04 -10.36 8.42
C GLY A 76 6.33 -9.05 7.69
N LEU A 77 7.50 -8.94 7.03
CA LEU A 77 7.88 -7.78 6.23
C LEU A 77 7.83 -8.13 4.74
N VAL A 78 7.16 -7.30 3.97
CA VAL A 78 7.04 -7.43 2.50
C VAL A 78 7.67 -6.21 1.83
N ALA A 79 8.71 -6.43 1.04
CA ALA A 79 9.30 -5.40 0.18
C ALA A 79 8.64 -5.45 -1.20
N ILE A 80 8.17 -4.29 -1.69
CA ILE A 80 7.47 -4.17 -2.98
C ILE A 80 8.15 -3.12 -3.82
N ILE A 81 8.72 -3.56 -4.95
CA ILE A 81 9.36 -2.71 -5.95
C ILE A 81 8.42 -2.61 -7.15
N TYR A 82 8.11 -1.40 -7.57
CA TYR A 82 7.15 -1.16 -8.64
C TYR A 82 7.56 0.05 -9.49
N GLU A 83 6.97 0.13 -10.68
CA GLU A 83 7.18 1.24 -11.60
C GLU A 83 6.49 2.53 -11.13
N SER A 84 6.54 3.57 -11.95
CA SER A 84 6.01 4.91 -11.70
C SER A 84 4.48 4.96 -11.77
N ARG A 85 3.82 4.24 -10.88
CA ARG A 85 2.36 4.17 -10.73
C ARG A 85 1.95 4.52 -9.31
N PRO A 86 1.57 5.77 -9.04
CA PRO A 86 1.25 6.21 -7.68
C PRO A 86 0.15 5.40 -6.98
N ASN A 87 -0.86 4.91 -7.72
CA ASN A 87 -1.93 4.08 -7.17
C ASN A 87 -1.41 2.78 -6.54
N VAL A 88 -0.35 2.19 -7.10
CA VAL A 88 0.26 0.96 -6.53
C VAL A 88 0.76 1.19 -5.11
N THR A 89 1.23 2.41 -4.79
CA THR A 89 1.65 2.79 -3.44
C THR A 89 0.53 2.55 -2.42
N SER A 90 -0.68 3.03 -2.71
CA SER A 90 -1.85 2.88 -1.82
C SER A 90 -2.37 1.45 -1.77
N ASP A 91 -2.45 0.79 -2.93
CA ASP A 91 -3.00 -0.56 -3.05
C ASP A 91 -2.11 -1.58 -2.32
N ALA A 92 -0.80 -1.52 -2.57
CA ALA A 92 0.19 -2.38 -1.93
C ALA A 92 0.21 -2.19 -0.41
N ALA A 93 0.22 -0.93 0.06
CA ALA A 93 0.16 -0.63 1.49
C ALA A 93 -1.12 -1.17 2.13
N ALA A 94 -2.29 -0.96 1.50
CA ALA A 94 -3.57 -1.42 2.02
C ALA A 94 -3.62 -2.96 2.14
N LEU A 95 -3.16 -3.67 1.11
CA LEU A 95 -3.12 -5.14 1.11
C LEU A 95 -2.15 -5.70 2.16
N CYS A 96 -0.96 -5.10 2.31
CA CYS A 96 0.00 -5.51 3.34
C CYS A 96 -0.58 -5.30 4.74
N VAL A 97 -1.11 -4.11 5.03
CA VAL A 97 -1.71 -3.82 6.34
C VAL A 97 -2.90 -4.73 6.62
N LYS A 98 -3.80 -4.94 5.63
CA LYS A 98 -4.97 -5.83 5.76
C LYS A 98 -4.58 -7.27 6.06
N SER A 99 -3.46 -7.73 5.52
CA SER A 99 -2.94 -9.09 5.76
C SER A 99 -1.98 -9.20 6.95
N GLY A 100 -1.87 -8.14 7.76
CA GLY A 100 -1.06 -8.12 8.98
C GLY A 100 0.44 -7.99 8.74
N ASN A 101 0.87 -7.53 7.56
CA ASN A 101 2.27 -7.39 7.19
C ASN A 101 2.73 -5.93 7.32
N VAL A 102 3.99 -5.75 7.67
CA VAL A 102 4.73 -4.51 7.44
C VAL A 102 5.13 -4.43 5.98
N CYS A 103 5.05 -3.26 5.36
CA CYS A 103 5.54 -3.08 4.00
C CYS A 103 6.62 -2.02 3.88
N VAL A 104 7.57 -2.29 2.98
CA VAL A 104 8.59 -1.36 2.51
C VAL A 104 8.41 -1.21 1.02
N LEU A 105 8.07 0.01 0.59
CA LEU A 105 7.73 0.34 -0.77
C LEU A 105 8.93 1.00 -1.47
N ARG A 106 9.11 0.70 -2.75
CA ARG A 106 10.07 1.39 -3.60
C ARG A 106 9.45 1.66 -4.96
N SER A 107 9.13 2.92 -5.20
CA SER A 107 8.60 3.39 -6.49
C SER A 107 9.73 3.67 -7.49
N GLY A 108 9.35 3.82 -8.76
CA GLY A 108 10.25 4.43 -9.76
C GLY A 108 10.66 5.85 -9.34
N ARG A 109 11.84 6.27 -9.80
CA ARG A 109 12.41 7.61 -9.48
C ARG A 109 11.48 8.75 -9.89
N GLU A 110 10.74 8.56 -10.96
CA GLU A 110 9.83 9.53 -11.56
C GLU A 110 8.59 9.79 -10.70
N ALA A 111 8.28 8.89 -9.74
CA ALA A 111 7.10 9.00 -8.88
C ALA A 111 7.46 9.19 -7.39
N ILE A 112 8.72 9.43 -7.06
CA ILE A 112 9.18 9.34 -5.67
C ILE A 112 8.54 10.38 -4.76
N ARG A 113 8.37 11.63 -5.21
CA ARG A 113 7.72 12.69 -4.42
C ARG A 113 6.25 12.36 -4.17
N THR A 114 5.55 11.97 -5.24
CA THR A 114 4.14 11.55 -5.18
C THR A 114 3.95 10.37 -4.24
N SER A 115 4.74 9.32 -4.39
CA SER A 115 4.65 8.11 -3.57
C SER A 115 4.97 8.39 -2.11
N THR A 116 5.96 9.25 -1.83
CA THR A 116 6.30 9.70 -0.47
C THR A 116 5.14 10.48 0.16
N ALA A 117 4.49 11.37 -0.58
CA ALA A 117 3.32 12.12 -0.10
C ALA A 117 2.14 11.19 0.22
N ILE A 118 1.90 10.16 -0.62
CA ILE A 118 0.89 9.14 -0.37
C ILE A 118 1.20 8.36 0.90
N VAL A 119 2.44 7.87 1.07
CA VAL A 119 2.85 7.16 2.29
C VAL A 119 2.73 8.05 3.53
N ALA A 120 3.09 9.32 3.43
CA ALA A 120 2.91 10.28 4.52
C ALA A 120 1.44 10.44 4.91
N ALA A 121 0.53 10.49 3.94
CA ALA A 121 -0.92 10.54 4.19
C ALA A 121 -1.42 9.24 4.85
N LEU A 122 -0.96 8.07 4.41
CA LEU A 122 -1.28 6.77 5.01
C LEU A 122 -0.77 6.69 6.45
N LYS A 123 0.49 7.08 6.71
CA LYS A 123 1.08 7.11 8.06
C LYS A 123 0.29 8.02 9.01
N ARG A 124 -0.20 9.16 8.53
CA ARG A 124 -1.07 10.04 9.33
C ARG A 124 -2.38 9.36 9.71
N GLY A 125 -3.04 8.68 8.76
CA GLY A 125 -4.26 7.93 9.02
C GLY A 125 -4.04 6.77 10.00
N ILE A 126 -2.97 6.01 9.84
CA ILE A 126 -2.59 4.91 10.73
C ILE A 126 -2.38 5.42 12.17
N ARG A 127 -1.66 6.54 12.32
CA ARG A 127 -1.43 7.18 13.62
C ARG A 127 -2.74 7.67 14.26
N GLN A 128 -3.64 8.26 13.47
CA GLN A 128 -4.95 8.69 13.95
C GLN A 128 -5.82 7.52 14.43
N ALA A 129 -5.65 6.33 13.85
CA ALA A 129 -6.30 5.10 14.27
C ALA A 129 -5.62 4.44 15.50
N GLY A 130 -4.57 5.07 16.08
CA GLY A 130 -3.85 4.54 17.25
C GLY A 130 -2.85 3.41 16.94
N ALA A 131 -2.56 3.16 15.65
CA ALA A 131 -1.62 2.13 15.24
C ALA A 131 -0.21 2.72 14.97
N ASN A 132 0.80 1.85 14.95
CA ASN A 132 2.17 2.25 14.64
C ASN A 132 2.29 2.64 13.16
N PRO A 133 2.66 3.90 12.82
CA PRO A 133 2.80 4.33 11.43
C PRO A 133 3.96 3.66 10.69
N ASP A 134 4.90 3.03 11.40
CA ASP A 134 6.08 2.38 10.80
C ASP A 134 5.78 1.01 10.19
N ILE A 135 4.51 0.60 10.17
CA ILE A 135 4.06 -0.56 9.38
C ILE A 135 4.04 -0.28 7.88
N VAL A 136 4.11 0.97 7.43
CA VAL A 136 4.19 1.37 6.01
C VAL A 136 5.39 2.29 5.83
N ASN A 137 6.34 1.89 5.00
CA ASN A 137 7.57 2.65 4.72
C ASN A 137 7.83 2.76 3.22
N ILE A 138 8.61 3.76 2.81
CA ILE A 138 9.08 3.96 1.43
C ILE A 138 10.56 4.32 1.44
N LEU A 139 11.31 3.80 0.44
CA LEU A 139 12.74 4.01 0.21
C LEU A 139 12.95 4.95 -0.99
#